data_c7ee5f4066b71ee9a5c2fa1f3e9179ef
#
_entry.id   c7ee5f4066b71ee9a5c2fa1f3e9179ef
#
_cell.length_a   1.000
_cell.length_b   1.000
_cell.length_c   1.000
_cell.angle_alpha   90.00
_cell.angle_beta   90.00
_cell.angle_gamma   90.00
#
_symmetry.space_group_name_H-M   'P 1'
#
loop_
_entity.id
_entity.type
_entity.pdbx_description
1 polymer ?
#
loop_
_entity_poly.entity_id
_entity_poly.type
_entity_poly.pdbx_seq_one_letter_code
_entity_poly.pdbx_strand_id
1 'polypeptide(L)'
;MENKVKMKAMLKQMQSVIALVIIFVVASVVCVKDGKNNFLDLRNLMNVLRAVSENGIIAIGMTMILILGDIDLSVGSVVGLISTGCAYLMVKSGLGFVPAVLLSLVIGGLFGLFNGLCITKLKLQAFIVTLASMNIARGLARFWANGIGIPLAYGEGEGMAPPAFEVLQMRIGGVVPVPAIIFLILLIIFHIVLTKTTFGRQIYAIGGNRQAAYLSGIKVDRIKTYAFMLCAMLASVAAMIHAAQISQGGPNEGPGYELNAVAACAIGGTSLAGGKGTLIGTLVGALILGMLDNVLGLKGVNSNLQLVVKGFLIIIAVFMQADKVKD
;
A
#
# COMPACT_ATOMS: atom_id res chain seq x y z
N MET A 1 -2.02 19.02 -36.56
CA MET A 1 -1.71 19.42 -35.16
C MET A 1 -2.47 18.56 -34.15
N GLU A 2 -3.74 18.33 -34.31
CA GLU A 2 -4.60 17.56 -33.38
C GLU A 2 -4.14 16.12 -33.11
N ASN A 3 -3.67 15.38 -34.13
CA ASN A 3 -3.14 14.02 -33.98
C ASN A 3 -1.84 13.96 -33.14
N LYS A 4 -0.98 14.97 -33.23
CA LYS A 4 0.25 15.05 -32.38
C LYS A 4 -0.09 15.34 -30.92
N VAL A 5 -1.13 16.13 -30.65
CA VAL A 5 -1.60 16.43 -29.29
C VAL A 5 -2.25 15.19 -28.66
N LYS A 6 -3.11 14.49 -29.41
CA LYS A 6 -3.72 13.23 -28.98
C LYS A 6 -2.67 12.14 -28.72
N MET A 7 -1.67 12.02 -29.59
CA MET A 7 -0.57 11.07 -29.42
C MET A 7 0.31 11.38 -28.19
N LYS A 8 0.64 12.65 -27.95
CA LYS A 8 1.35 13.06 -26.72
C LYS A 8 0.55 12.78 -25.44
N ALA A 9 -0.76 13.02 -25.45
CA ALA A 9 -1.63 12.72 -24.33
C ALA A 9 -1.72 11.21 -24.06
N MET A 10 -1.84 10.39 -25.11
CA MET A 10 -1.85 8.94 -25.03
C MET A 10 -0.51 8.38 -24.54
N LEU A 11 0.63 8.89 -25.02
CA LEU A 11 1.95 8.52 -24.55
C LEU A 11 2.16 8.90 -23.07
N LYS A 12 1.65 10.05 -22.63
CA LYS A 12 1.71 10.46 -21.20
C LYS A 12 0.87 9.51 -20.31
N GLN A 13 -0.27 9.04 -20.80
CA GLN A 13 -1.07 8.04 -20.08
C GLN A 13 -0.44 6.64 -20.06
N MET A 14 0.32 6.28 -21.10
CA MET A 14 1.00 4.97 -21.20
C MET A 14 2.41 4.97 -20.59
N GLN A 15 2.91 6.09 -20.10
CA GLN A 15 4.28 6.25 -19.62
C GLN A 15 4.66 5.23 -18.54
N SER A 16 3.80 4.99 -17.57
CA SER A 16 4.03 4.00 -16.52
C SER A 16 4.01 2.56 -17.05
N VAL A 17 3.14 2.26 -18.02
CA VAL A 17 3.09 0.94 -18.68
C VAL A 17 4.34 0.71 -19.51
N ILE A 18 4.81 1.71 -20.24
CA ILE A 18 6.07 1.65 -21.00
C ILE A 18 7.24 1.40 -20.04
N ALA A 19 7.30 2.12 -18.91
CA ALA A 19 8.32 1.91 -17.90
C ALA A 19 8.29 0.47 -17.33
N LEU A 20 7.09 -0.08 -17.07
CA LEU A 20 6.92 -1.47 -16.63
C LEU A 20 7.50 -2.46 -17.66
N VAL A 21 7.16 -2.27 -18.94
CA VAL A 21 7.67 -3.14 -20.02
C VAL A 21 9.20 -3.04 -20.13
N ILE A 22 9.75 -1.84 -20.06
CA ILE A 22 11.22 -1.64 -20.10
C ILE A 22 11.89 -2.37 -18.93
N ILE A 23 11.37 -2.21 -17.69
CA ILE A 23 11.94 -2.88 -16.52
C ILE A 23 11.81 -4.40 -16.66
N PHE A 24 10.66 -4.90 -17.15
CA PHE A 24 10.47 -6.33 -17.39
C PHE A 24 11.48 -6.89 -18.38
N VAL A 25 11.69 -6.19 -19.51
CA VAL A 25 12.67 -6.59 -20.54
C VAL A 25 14.09 -6.54 -19.97
N VAL A 26 14.47 -5.45 -19.29
CA VAL A 26 15.79 -5.32 -18.67
C VAL A 26 16.01 -6.42 -17.62
N ALA A 27 15.04 -6.69 -16.76
CA ALA A 27 15.10 -7.78 -15.79
C ALA A 27 15.31 -9.14 -16.44
N SER A 28 14.59 -9.40 -17.54
CA SER A 28 14.69 -10.65 -18.30
C SER A 28 16.05 -10.85 -18.93
N VAL A 29 16.74 -9.77 -19.35
CA VAL A 29 18.08 -9.86 -19.95
C VAL A 29 19.17 -9.94 -18.87
N VAL A 30 19.06 -9.11 -17.83
CA VAL A 30 20.12 -8.96 -16.82
C VAL A 30 20.14 -10.14 -15.84
N CYS A 31 19.02 -10.81 -15.57
CA CYS A 31 18.94 -11.90 -14.58
C CYS A 31 19.21 -13.31 -15.17
N VAL A 32 19.87 -13.40 -16.32
CA VAL A 32 20.38 -14.67 -16.85
C VAL A 32 21.67 -15.03 -16.12
N LYS A 33 21.74 -16.25 -15.58
CA LYS A 33 22.92 -16.83 -14.95
C LYS A 33 23.00 -18.31 -15.32
N ASP A 34 24.16 -18.77 -15.78
CA ASP A 34 24.44 -20.16 -16.14
C ASP A 34 23.41 -20.73 -17.15
N GLY A 35 23.02 -19.94 -18.14
CA GLY A 35 22.04 -20.30 -19.16
C GLY A 35 20.57 -20.36 -18.69
N LYS A 36 20.30 -20.08 -17.40
CA LYS A 36 18.93 -20.02 -16.84
C LYS A 36 18.51 -18.58 -16.57
N ASN A 37 17.27 -18.27 -16.90
CA ASN A 37 16.69 -16.98 -16.59
C ASN A 37 15.96 -17.03 -15.25
N ASN A 38 16.63 -16.59 -14.19
CA ASN A 38 16.08 -16.64 -12.84
C ASN A 38 14.90 -15.66 -12.64
N PHE A 39 14.83 -14.59 -13.44
CA PHE A 39 13.71 -13.63 -13.34
C PHE A 39 12.42 -14.22 -13.92
N LEU A 40 12.50 -14.88 -15.09
CA LEU A 40 11.32 -15.45 -15.78
C LEU A 40 10.84 -16.79 -15.18
N ASP A 41 11.55 -17.33 -14.19
CA ASP A 41 11.07 -18.51 -13.46
C ASP A 41 9.69 -18.23 -12.87
N LEU A 42 8.71 -19.13 -13.09
CA LEU A 42 7.34 -18.94 -12.61
C LEU A 42 7.26 -18.72 -11.10
N ARG A 43 8.09 -19.45 -10.35
CA ARG A 43 8.15 -19.32 -8.89
C ARG A 43 8.64 -17.92 -8.49
N ASN A 44 9.62 -17.38 -9.23
CA ASN A 44 10.12 -16.03 -9.01
C ASN A 44 9.07 -14.95 -9.34
N LEU A 45 8.37 -15.08 -10.46
CA LEU A 45 7.27 -14.17 -10.80
C LEU A 45 6.16 -14.18 -9.74
N MET A 46 5.83 -15.35 -9.20
CA MET A 46 4.89 -15.47 -8.10
C MET A 46 5.45 -14.87 -6.78
N ASN A 47 6.76 -14.92 -6.56
CA ASN A 47 7.40 -14.22 -5.44
C ASN A 47 7.29 -12.70 -5.58
N VAL A 48 7.48 -12.16 -6.79
CA VAL A 48 7.25 -10.74 -7.07
C VAL A 48 5.81 -10.34 -6.73
N LEU A 49 4.82 -11.11 -7.20
CA LEU A 49 3.41 -10.84 -6.90
C LEU A 49 3.11 -10.91 -5.39
N ARG A 50 3.71 -11.86 -4.69
CA ARG A 50 3.59 -11.98 -3.23
C ARG A 50 4.15 -10.73 -2.53
N ALA A 51 5.35 -10.30 -2.89
CA ALA A 51 6.00 -9.13 -2.30
C ALA A 51 5.27 -7.82 -2.60
N VAL A 52 4.74 -7.69 -3.83
CA VAL A 52 3.95 -6.51 -4.24
C VAL A 52 2.62 -6.42 -3.49
N SER A 53 2.05 -7.56 -3.04
CA SER A 53 0.69 -7.60 -2.49
C SER A 53 0.53 -6.74 -1.23
N GLU A 54 1.47 -6.78 -0.29
CA GLU A 54 1.40 -6.03 0.96
C GLU A 54 1.37 -4.52 0.70
N ASN A 55 2.42 -4.01 0.04
CA ASN A 55 2.50 -2.59 -0.30
C ASN A 55 1.44 -2.17 -1.32
N GLY A 56 1.03 -3.07 -2.21
CA GLY A 56 -0.04 -2.84 -3.18
C GLY A 56 -1.39 -2.60 -2.50
N ILE A 57 -1.73 -3.37 -1.46
CA ILE A 57 -2.96 -3.18 -0.67
C ILE A 57 -2.94 -1.81 0.02
N ILE A 58 -1.82 -1.42 0.63
CA ILE A 58 -1.66 -0.10 1.24
C ILE A 58 -1.78 1.00 0.18
N ALA A 59 -1.16 0.80 -1.00
CA ALA A 59 -1.18 1.75 -2.09
C ALA A 59 -2.59 1.97 -2.68
N ILE A 60 -3.51 0.98 -2.60
CA ILE A 60 -4.93 1.19 -2.93
C ILE A 60 -5.52 2.29 -2.05
N GLY A 61 -5.32 2.22 -0.73
CA GLY A 61 -5.76 3.23 0.23
C GLY A 61 -5.07 4.57 -0.01
N MET A 62 -3.76 4.55 -0.16
CA MET A 62 -2.95 5.74 -0.42
C MET A 62 -3.37 6.46 -1.70
N THR A 63 -3.79 5.73 -2.75
CA THR A 63 -4.31 6.34 -3.98
C THR A 63 -5.51 7.24 -3.71
N MET A 64 -6.46 6.80 -2.86
CA MET A 64 -7.62 7.63 -2.50
C MET A 64 -7.20 8.89 -1.74
N ILE A 65 -6.25 8.76 -0.81
CA ILE A 65 -5.72 9.88 -0.03
C ILE A 65 -4.99 10.88 -0.93
N LEU A 66 -4.13 10.40 -1.84
CA LEU A 66 -3.40 11.25 -2.78
C LEU A 66 -4.34 11.97 -3.75
N ILE A 67 -5.38 11.30 -4.27
CA ILE A 67 -6.38 11.97 -5.12
C ILE A 67 -7.09 13.10 -4.36
N LEU A 68 -7.30 12.99 -3.04
CA LEU A 68 -7.82 14.07 -2.19
C LEU A 68 -6.82 15.22 -1.97
N GLY A 69 -5.55 15.06 -2.37
CA GLY A 69 -4.47 16.02 -2.15
C GLY A 69 -3.86 15.94 -0.75
N ASP A 70 -4.01 14.81 -0.06
CA ASP A 70 -3.42 14.55 1.25
C ASP A 70 -2.40 13.39 1.17
N ILE A 71 -1.62 13.20 2.24
CA ILE A 71 -0.68 12.07 2.40
C ILE A 71 -0.92 11.46 3.78
N ASP A 72 -0.94 10.12 3.87
CA ASP A 72 -1.01 9.40 5.13
C ASP A 72 0.33 8.71 5.43
N LEU A 73 1.11 9.28 6.33
CA LEU A 73 2.38 8.72 6.77
C LEU A 73 2.23 7.68 7.87
N SER A 74 1.04 7.52 8.44
CA SER A 74 0.83 6.61 9.58
C SER A 74 0.72 5.13 9.16
N VAL A 75 0.44 4.84 7.89
CA VAL A 75 0.11 3.49 7.40
C VAL A 75 1.17 2.44 7.74
N GLY A 76 2.47 2.77 7.66
CA GLY A 76 3.54 1.83 8.02
C GLY A 76 3.56 1.51 9.51
N SER A 77 3.29 2.49 10.38
CA SER A 77 3.18 2.25 11.83
C SER A 77 1.88 1.54 12.21
N VAL A 78 0.79 1.77 11.44
CA VAL A 78 -0.46 0.98 11.56
C VAL A 78 -0.20 -0.48 11.23
N VAL A 79 0.64 -0.78 10.23
CA VAL A 79 1.07 -2.17 9.96
C VAL A 79 1.73 -2.78 11.20
N GLY A 80 2.68 -2.09 11.83
CA GLY A 80 3.31 -2.56 13.06
C GLY A 80 2.31 -2.75 14.21
N LEU A 81 1.40 -1.79 14.41
CA LEU A 81 0.37 -1.85 15.45
C LEU A 81 -0.59 -3.04 15.26
N ILE A 82 -1.10 -3.21 14.05
CA ILE A 82 -2.09 -4.24 13.74
C ILE A 82 -1.46 -5.63 13.67
N SER A 83 -0.25 -5.78 13.11
CA SER A 83 0.44 -7.07 13.11
C SER A 83 0.69 -7.57 14.54
N THR A 84 1.17 -6.66 15.42
CA THR A 84 1.37 -6.95 16.84
C THR A 84 0.05 -7.21 17.57
N GLY A 85 -0.96 -6.34 17.35
CA GLY A 85 -2.27 -6.47 17.98
C GLY A 85 -3.00 -7.76 17.58
N CYS A 86 -2.98 -8.13 16.30
CA CYS A 86 -3.58 -9.38 15.81
C CYS A 86 -2.87 -10.61 16.40
N ALA A 87 -1.54 -10.62 16.44
CA ALA A 87 -0.78 -11.68 17.09
C ALA A 87 -1.09 -11.78 18.59
N TYR A 88 -1.19 -10.64 19.29
CA TYR A 88 -1.57 -10.60 20.70
C TYR A 88 -2.97 -11.19 20.93
N LEU A 89 -3.95 -10.79 20.12
CA LEU A 89 -5.33 -11.29 20.21
C LEU A 89 -5.41 -12.80 20.03
N MET A 90 -4.63 -13.38 19.10
CA MET A 90 -4.61 -14.83 18.88
C MET A 90 -3.80 -15.58 19.94
N VAL A 91 -2.54 -15.17 20.16
CA VAL A 91 -1.57 -15.94 20.96
C VAL A 91 -1.74 -15.71 22.46
N LYS A 92 -2.02 -14.46 22.87
CA LYS A 92 -2.13 -14.11 24.30
C LYS A 92 -3.57 -14.13 24.83
N SER A 93 -4.54 -13.72 24.00
CA SER A 93 -5.95 -13.67 24.39
C SER A 93 -6.72 -14.90 23.94
N GLY A 94 -6.11 -15.83 23.17
CA GLY A 94 -6.74 -17.08 22.72
C GLY A 94 -7.91 -16.88 21.74
N LEU A 95 -7.99 -15.73 21.07
CA LEU A 95 -9.07 -15.46 20.13
C LEU A 95 -8.89 -16.27 18.84
N GLY A 96 -9.99 -16.86 18.36
CA GLY A 96 -10.03 -17.54 17.08
C GLY A 96 -9.75 -16.60 15.89
N PHE A 97 -9.54 -17.18 14.71
CA PHE A 97 -9.18 -16.45 13.47
C PHE A 97 -10.15 -15.31 13.15
N VAL A 98 -11.45 -15.60 13.04
CA VAL A 98 -12.47 -14.61 12.60
C VAL A 98 -12.55 -13.41 13.55
N PRO A 99 -12.72 -13.58 14.88
CA PRO A 99 -12.78 -12.44 15.78
C PRO A 99 -11.47 -11.65 15.84
N ALA A 100 -10.30 -12.30 15.75
CA ALA A 100 -9.03 -11.61 15.72
C ALA A 100 -8.88 -10.72 14.47
N VAL A 101 -9.25 -11.22 13.28
CA VAL A 101 -9.25 -10.46 12.03
C VAL A 101 -10.23 -9.29 12.09
N LEU A 102 -11.46 -9.52 12.52
CA LEU A 102 -12.49 -8.46 12.59
C LEU A 102 -12.07 -7.35 13.56
N LEU A 103 -11.58 -7.70 14.76
CA LEU A 103 -11.09 -6.73 15.72
C LEU A 103 -9.89 -5.94 15.18
N SER A 104 -8.97 -6.59 14.50
CA SER A 104 -7.83 -5.93 13.85
C SER A 104 -8.28 -4.92 12.79
N LEU A 105 -9.29 -5.25 11.97
CA LEU A 105 -9.87 -4.32 11.00
C LEU A 105 -10.58 -3.14 11.68
N VAL A 106 -11.31 -3.41 12.78
CA VAL A 106 -11.98 -2.36 13.55
C VAL A 106 -10.96 -1.43 14.19
N ILE A 107 -9.90 -1.95 14.82
CA ILE A 107 -8.84 -1.13 15.43
C ILE A 107 -8.17 -0.25 14.37
N GLY A 108 -7.81 -0.81 13.21
CA GLY A 108 -7.25 -0.02 12.12
C GLY A 108 -8.23 1.02 11.59
N GLY A 109 -9.50 0.65 11.40
CA GLY A 109 -10.55 1.57 10.98
C GLY A 109 -10.75 2.72 11.97
N LEU A 110 -10.74 2.46 13.28
CA LEU A 110 -10.81 3.48 14.34
C LEU A 110 -9.58 4.39 14.31
N PHE A 111 -8.41 3.85 14.03
CA PHE A 111 -7.18 4.63 13.90
C PHE A 111 -7.24 5.58 12.68
N GLY A 112 -7.71 5.09 11.53
CA GLY A 112 -7.96 5.94 10.36
C GLY A 112 -9.08 6.94 10.57
N LEU A 113 -10.15 6.57 11.31
CA LEU A 113 -11.21 7.48 11.74
C LEU A 113 -10.64 8.61 12.62
N PHE A 114 -9.78 8.28 13.58
CA PHE A 114 -9.09 9.28 14.41
C PHE A 114 -8.30 10.27 13.55
N ASN A 115 -7.49 9.81 12.61
CA ASN A 115 -6.77 10.67 11.67
C ASN A 115 -7.72 11.56 10.89
N GLY A 116 -8.76 10.97 10.29
CA GLY A 116 -9.75 11.69 9.51
C GLY A 116 -10.49 12.77 10.32
N LEU A 117 -10.84 12.49 11.58
CA LEU A 117 -11.49 13.47 12.46
C LEU A 117 -10.54 14.60 12.88
N CYS A 118 -9.29 14.30 13.21
CA CYS A 118 -8.29 15.33 13.51
C CYS A 118 -8.09 16.28 12.33
N ILE A 119 -8.02 15.74 11.10
CA ILE A 119 -7.84 16.53 9.89
C ILE A 119 -9.08 17.40 9.60
N THR A 120 -10.27 16.83 9.74
CA THR A 120 -11.50 17.50 9.28
C THR A 120 -12.14 18.36 10.33
N LYS A 121 -12.21 17.90 11.59
CA LYS A 121 -12.88 18.62 12.70
C LYS A 121 -11.94 19.60 13.38
N LEU A 122 -10.69 19.21 13.63
CA LEU A 122 -9.69 20.11 14.21
C LEU A 122 -9.00 20.98 13.13
N LYS A 123 -9.30 20.76 11.84
CA LYS A 123 -8.76 21.50 10.69
C LYS A 123 -7.23 21.48 10.62
N LEU A 124 -6.62 20.41 11.09
CA LEU A 124 -5.18 20.22 11.06
C LEU A 124 -4.73 19.71 9.68
N GLN A 125 -3.48 20.01 9.32
CA GLN A 125 -2.89 19.50 8.08
C GLN A 125 -2.70 17.98 8.17
N ALA A 126 -3.07 17.23 7.12
CA ALA A 126 -2.99 15.78 7.07
C ALA A 126 -1.58 15.26 7.37
N PHE A 127 -0.55 15.92 6.80
CA PHE A 127 0.85 15.56 7.02
C PHE A 127 1.23 15.59 8.52
N ILE A 128 0.83 16.64 9.26
CA ILE A 128 1.15 16.78 10.68
C ILE A 128 0.41 15.73 11.51
N VAL A 129 -0.90 15.53 11.23
CA VAL A 129 -1.71 14.54 11.95
C VAL A 129 -1.16 13.14 11.74
N THR A 130 -0.88 12.76 10.50
CA THR A 130 -0.41 11.41 10.19
C THR A 130 1.01 11.15 10.67
N LEU A 131 1.88 12.17 10.71
CA LEU A 131 3.21 12.08 11.31
C LEU A 131 3.11 11.88 12.84
N ALA A 132 2.22 12.61 13.52
CA ALA A 132 1.99 12.43 14.95
C ALA A 132 1.39 11.04 15.25
N SER A 133 0.38 10.63 14.48
CA SER A 133 -0.28 9.34 14.65
C SER A 133 0.63 8.16 14.28
N MET A 134 1.58 8.34 13.37
CA MET A 134 2.65 7.38 13.11
C MET A 134 3.43 7.04 14.38
N ASN A 135 3.81 8.06 15.17
CA ASN A 135 4.51 7.85 16.44
C ASN A 135 3.59 7.24 17.49
N ILE A 136 2.31 7.62 17.54
CA ILE A 136 1.32 7.04 18.46
C ILE A 136 1.15 5.55 18.15
N ALA A 137 0.93 5.16 16.90
CA ALA A 137 0.77 3.77 16.51
C ALA A 137 2.02 2.94 16.84
N ARG A 138 3.20 3.48 16.53
CA ARG A 138 4.48 2.83 16.83
C ARG A 138 4.70 2.68 18.35
N GLY A 139 4.39 3.70 19.12
CA GLY A 139 4.46 3.69 20.58
C GLY A 139 3.53 2.65 21.18
N LEU A 140 2.27 2.58 20.76
CA LEU A 140 1.30 1.58 21.22
C LEU A 140 1.72 0.15 20.86
N ALA A 141 2.21 -0.07 19.64
CA ALA A 141 2.70 -1.38 19.21
C ALA A 141 3.84 -1.88 20.12
N ARG A 142 4.82 -1.01 20.39
CA ARG A 142 5.96 -1.33 21.25
C ARG A 142 5.54 -1.53 22.71
N PHE A 143 4.62 -0.71 23.19
CA PHE A 143 4.12 -0.82 24.56
C PHE A 143 3.43 -2.17 24.80
N TRP A 144 2.54 -2.61 23.91
CA TRP A 144 1.83 -3.89 24.06
C TRP A 144 2.75 -5.11 23.96
N ALA A 145 3.79 -5.04 23.15
CA ALA A 145 4.71 -6.15 22.91
C ALA A 145 6.03 -6.02 23.68
N ASN A 146 6.17 -5.04 24.60
CA ASN A 146 7.44 -4.74 25.27
C ASN A 146 8.62 -4.59 24.29
N GLY A 147 8.35 -4.06 23.08
CA GLY A 147 9.33 -3.90 22.03
C GLY A 147 9.74 -5.19 21.30
N ILE A 148 9.22 -6.36 21.70
CA ILE A 148 9.59 -7.69 21.19
C ILE A 148 8.47 -8.22 20.31
N GLY A 149 8.81 -8.86 19.18
CA GLY A 149 7.81 -9.49 18.31
C GLY A 149 7.14 -10.70 18.98
N ILE A 150 5.86 -10.91 18.71
CA ILE A 150 5.07 -12.04 19.19
C ILE A 150 5.11 -13.15 18.13
N PRO A 151 5.78 -14.29 18.39
CA PRO A 151 5.85 -15.39 17.43
C PRO A 151 4.46 -15.97 17.14
N LEU A 152 4.21 -16.37 15.90
CA LEU A 152 3.00 -17.06 15.46
C LEU A 152 3.34 -18.52 15.14
N ALA A 153 3.23 -19.39 16.15
CA ALA A 153 3.19 -20.83 15.95
C ALA A 153 1.72 -21.24 15.69
N TYR A 154 1.49 -21.96 14.62
CA TYR A 154 0.13 -22.34 14.22
C TYR A 154 -0.28 -23.68 14.81
N GLY A 155 -1.46 -23.76 15.44
CA GLY A 155 -1.96 -24.97 16.07
C GLY A 155 -3.21 -24.73 16.93
N GLU A 156 -3.65 -25.76 17.64
CA GLU A 156 -4.82 -25.73 18.53
C GLU A 156 -4.44 -25.61 20.03
N GLY A 157 -3.15 -25.47 20.35
CA GLY A 157 -2.65 -25.36 21.71
C GLY A 157 -2.73 -23.93 22.29
N GLU A 158 -2.66 -23.82 23.62
CA GLU A 158 -2.49 -22.54 24.30
C GLU A 158 -1.24 -21.80 23.80
N GLY A 159 -1.38 -20.51 23.54
CA GLY A 159 -0.28 -19.69 23.03
C GLY A 159 0.01 -19.87 21.55
N MET A 160 -0.81 -20.62 20.82
CA MET A 160 -0.70 -20.80 19.37
C MET A 160 -1.71 -19.92 18.62
N ALA A 161 -1.32 -19.51 17.42
CA ALA A 161 -2.24 -18.86 16.51
C ALA A 161 -3.12 -19.90 15.79
N PRO A 162 -4.40 -19.59 15.52
CA PRO A 162 -5.29 -20.49 14.81
C PRO A 162 -4.70 -20.92 13.46
N PRO A 163 -4.78 -22.23 13.08
CA PRO A 163 -4.26 -22.71 11.80
C PRO A 163 -4.86 -21.99 10.58
N ALA A 164 -6.10 -21.52 10.69
CA ALA A 164 -6.75 -20.74 9.64
C ALA A 164 -6.02 -19.44 9.29
N PHE A 165 -5.25 -18.87 10.20
CA PHE A 165 -4.47 -17.65 9.93
C PHE A 165 -3.28 -17.93 9.01
N GLU A 166 -2.76 -19.15 9.02
CA GLU A 166 -1.67 -19.57 8.14
C GLU A 166 -2.03 -19.44 6.64
N VAL A 167 -3.33 -19.54 6.31
CA VAL A 167 -3.83 -19.38 4.93
C VAL A 167 -3.35 -18.08 4.29
N LEU A 168 -3.16 -17.01 5.08
CA LEU A 168 -2.67 -15.70 4.58
C LEU A 168 -1.24 -15.74 4.02
N GLN A 169 -0.44 -16.76 4.31
CA GLN A 169 0.90 -16.96 3.73
C GLN A 169 0.98 -18.10 2.70
N MET A 170 -0.08 -18.91 2.59
CA MET A 170 -0.11 -20.11 1.75
C MET A 170 -0.03 -19.79 0.25
N ARG A 171 0.22 -20.85 -0.52
CA ARG A 171 0.15 -20.85 -1.98
C ARG A 171 -0.84 -21.89 -2.47
N ILE A 172 -1.80 -21.47 -3.26
CA ILE A 172 -2.77 -22.38 -3.90
C ILE A 172 -2.03 -23.17 -4.97
N GLY A 173 -2.20 -24.50 -4.91
CA GLY A 173 -1.47 -25.42 -5.80
C GLY A 173 0.04 -25.35 -5.69
N GLY A 174 0.58 -24.82 -4.56
CA GLY A 174 2.02 -24.59 -4.37
C GLY A 174 2.63 -23.46 -5.21
N VAL A 175 1.83 -22.77 -6.02
CA VAL A 175 2.28 -21.77 -7.00
C VAL A 175 1.74 -20.38 -6.68
N VAL A 176 0.42 -20.20 -6.66
CA VAL A 176 -0.22 -18.87 -6.57
C VAL A 176 -0.33 -18.41 -5.12
N PRO A 177 0.33 -17.31 -4.71
CA PRO A 177 0.27 -16.83 -3.34
C PRO A 177 -1.11 -16.24 -3.01
N VAL A 178 -1.69 -16.65 -1.88
CA VAL A 178 -2.97 -16.12 -1.38
C VAL A 178 -2.94 -14.59 -1.21
N PRO A 179 -1.85 -13.95 -0.72
CA PRO A 179 -1.75 -12.50 -0.68
C PRO A 179 -2.01 -11.80 -2.03
N ALA A 180 -1.53 -12.39 -3.13
CA ALA A 180 -1.74 -11.82 -4.45
C ALA A 180 -3.22 -11.86 -4.88
N ILE A 181 -3.93 -12.93 -4.49
CA ILE A 181 -5.37 -13.05 -4.77
C ILE A 181 -6.14 -12.01 -3.96
N ILE A 182 -5.82 -11.85 -2.67
CA ILE A 182 -6.44 -10.82 -1.80
C ILE A 182 -6.20 -9.43 -2.38
N PHE A 183 -4.96 -9.13 -2.78
CA PHE A 183 -4.61 -7.85 -3.41
C PHE A 183 -5.42 -7.59 -4.67
N LEU A 184 -5.53 -8.56 -5.58
CA LEU A 184 -6.28 -8.40 -6.84
C LEU A 184 -7.78 -8.22 -6.58
N ILE A 185 -8.37 -8.96 -5.64
CA ILE A 185 -9.77 -8.80 -5.25
C ILE A 185 -10.01 -7.38 -4.71
N LEU A 186 -9.17 -6.91 -3.78
CA LEU A 186 -9.28 -5.57 -3.22
C LEU A 186 -9.06 -4.51 -4.29
N LEU A 187 -8.11 -4.70 -5.21
CA LEU A 187 -7.87 -3.80 -6.33
C LEU A 187 -9.12 -3.65 -7.20
N ILE A 188 -9.79 -4.77 -7.55
CA ILE A 188 -11.01 -4.76 -8.36
C ILE A 188 -12.14 -4.05 -7.60
N ILE A 189 -12.36 -4.38 -6.33
CA ILE A 189 -13.41 -3.77 -5.49
C ILE A 189 -13.21 -2.25 -5.43
N PHE A 190 -12.01 -1.79 -5.08
CA PHE A 190 -11.73 -0.37 -4.95
C PHE A 190 -11.63 0.36 -6.29
N HIS A 191 -11.27 -0.35 -7.37
CA HIS A 191 -11.38 0.20 -8.72
C HIS A 191 -12.84 0.51 -9.08
N ILE A 192 -13.77 -0.39 -8.76
CA ILE A 192 -15.21 -0.17 -8.94
C ILE A 192 -15.68 0.99 -8.03
N VAL A 193 -15.24 1.00 -6.76
CA VAL A 193 -15.57 2.07 -5.82
C VAL A 193 -15.13 3.44 -6.37
N LEU A 194 -13.91 3.58 -6.84
CA LEU A 194 -13.41 4.85 -7.37
C LEU A 194 -14.05 5.27 -8.69
N THR A 195 -14.34 4.30 -9.60
CA THR A 195 -14.79 4.64 -10.96
C THR A 195 -16.31 4.66 -11.12
N LYS A 196 -17.05 3.86 -10.34
CA LYS A 196 -18.49 3.63 -10.54
C LYS A 196 -19.37 4.20 -9.43
N THR A 197 -18.83 4.53 -8.24
CA THR A 197 -19.66 5.02 -7.12
C THR A 197 -19.65 6.55 -6.99
N THR A 198 -20.62 7.06 -6.23
CA THR A 198 -20.68 8.49 -5.85
C THR A 198 -19.50 8.88 -4.97
N PHE A 199 -19.03 7.97 -4.08
CA PHE A 199 -17.88 8.19 -3.23
C PHE A 199 -16.62 8.47 -4.06
N GLY A 200 -16.33 7.66 -5.08
CA GLY A 200 -15.19 7.88 -5.95
C GLY A 200 -15.27 9.21 -6.71
N ARG A 201 -16.44 9.54 -7.29
CA ARG A 201 -16.64 10.84 -7.96
C ARG A 201 -16.41 12.02 -7.02
N GLN A 202 -16.84 11.91 -5.77
CA GLN A 202 -16.64 12.95 -4.75
C GLN A 202 -15.17 13.10 -4.37
N ILE A 203 -14.40 11.99 -4.28
CA ILE A 203 -12.95 12.02 -4.06
C ILE A 203 -12.26 12.83 -5.16
N TYR A 204 -12.54 12.55 -6.44
CA TYR A 204 -11.97 13.30 -7.56
C TYR A 204 -12.38 14.77 -7.58
N ALA A 205 -13.65 15.05 -7.30
CA ALA A 205 -14.16 16.42 -7.24
C ALA A 205 -13.47 17.25 -6.15
N ILE A 206 -13.31 16.69 -4.95
CA ILE A 206 -12.63 17.33 -3.82
C ILE A 206 -11.15 17.60 -4.16
N GLY A 207 -10.47 16.61 -4.71
CA GLY A 207 -9.06 16.73 -5.08
C GLY A 207 -8.81 17.68 -6.25
N GLY A 208 -9.79 17.83 -7.16
CA GLY A 208 -9.73 18.78 -8.28
C GLY A 208 -9.89 20.24 -7.82
N ASN A 209 -10.90 20.50 -7.01
CA ASN A 209 -11.12 21.83 -6.39
C ASN A 209 -12.00 21.67 -5.15
N ARG A 210 -11.37 21.72 -3.98
CA ARG A 210 -12.05 21.56 -2.68
C ARG A 210 -13.16 22.61 -2.47
N GLN A 211 -12.93 23.87 -2.86
CA GLN A 211 -13.88 24.95 -2.66
C GLN A 211 -15.11 24.75 -3.57
N ALA A 212 -14.91 24.43 -4.84
CA ALA A 212 -16.00 24.16 -5.77
C ALA A 212 -16.81 22.92 -5.35
N ALA A 213 -16.15 21.86 -4.87
CA ALA A 213 -16.80 20.67 -4.35
C ALA A 213 -17.69 21.00 -3.13
N TYR A 214 -17.19 21.82 -2.20
CA TYR A 214 -17.96 22.27 -1.04
C TYR A 214 -19.20 23.09 -1.45
N LEU A 215 -19.02 24.05 -2.35
CA LEU A 215 -20.12 24.88 -2.88
C LEU A 215 -21.18 24.07 -3.65
N SER A 216 -20.77 22.95 -4.25
CA SER A 216 -21.67 21.98 -4.90
C SER A 216 -22.38 21.03 -3.91
N GLY A 217 -22.27 21.27 -2.60
CA GLY A 217 -22.95 20.49 -1.56
C GLY A 217 -22.26 19.18 -1.16
N ILE A 218 -21.03 18.90 -1.64
CA ILE A 218 -20.29 17.72 -1.24
C ILE A 218 -19.84 17.88 0.23
N LYS A 219 -20.13 16.85 1.04
CA LYS A 219 -19.72 16.81 2.46
C LYS A 219 -18.24 16.43 2.56
N VAL A 220 -17.33 17.38 2.19
CA VAL A 220 -15.88 17.19 2.08
C VAL A 220 -15.30 16.47 3.31
N ASP A 221 -15.65 16.92 4.52
CA ASP A 221 -15.12 16.37 5.76
C ASP A 221 -15.47 14.89 5.94
N ARG A 222 -16.70 14.48 5.58
CA ARG A 222 -17.11 13.06 5.66
C ARG A 222 -16.34 12.19 4.67
N ILE A 223 -16.19 12.65 3.43
CA ILE A 223 -15.49 11.90 2.39
C ILE A 223 -14.02 11.73 2.78
N LYS A 224 -13.35 12.77 3.25
CA LYS A 224 -11.95 12.68 3.73
C LYS A 224 -11.85 11.71 4.90
N THR A 225 -12.71 11.82 5.90
CA THR A 225 -12.69 10.93 7.07
C THR A 225 -12.85 9.46 6.65
N TYR A 226 -13.80 9.15 5.75
CA TYR A 226 -13.99 7.77 5.26
C TYR A 226 -12.79 7.28 4.43
N ALA A 227 -12.15 8.15 3.65
CA ALA A 227 -10.96 7.77 2.89
C ALA A 227 -9.79 7.36 3.82
N PHE A 228 -9.54 8.14 4.90
CA PHE A 228 -8.52 7.78 5.90
C PHE A 228 -8.88 6.49 6.65
N MET A 229 -10.15 6.30 7.01
CA MET A 229 -10.62 5.08 7.64
C MET A 229 -10.39 3.85 6.75
N LEU A 230 -10.77 3.92 5.48
CA LEU A 230 -10.57 2.84 4.52
C LEU A 230 -9.10 2.57 4.24
N CYS A 231 -8.25 3.61 4.18
CA CYS A 231 -6.82 3.47 4.01
C CYS A 231 -6.19 2.67 5.16
N ALA A 232 -6.53 3.01 6.41
CA ALA A 232 -6.04 2.30 7.59
C ALA A 232 -6.61 0.87 7.70
N MET A 233 -7.84 0.61 7.26
CA MET A 233 -8.39 -0.76 7.16
C MET A 233 -7.62 -1.59 6.13
N LEU A 234 -7.26 -1.03 4.98
CA LEU A 234 -6.42 -1.69 3.98
C LEU A 234 -5.01 -1.95 4.52
N ALA A 235 -4.42 -0.99 5.25
CA ALA A 235 -3.16 -1.20 5.96
C ALA A 235 -3.27 -2.34 7.00
N SER A 236 -4.44 -2.52 7.64
CA SER A 236 -4.69 -3.63 8.55
C SER A 236 -4.71 -4.99 7.85
N VAL A 237 -5.30 -5.06 6.64
CA VAL A 237 -5.24 -6.29 5.82
C VAL A 237 -3.79 -6.62 5.46
N ALA A 238 -3.02 -5.63 5.01
CA ALA A 238 -1.59 -5.81 4.70
C ALA A 238 -0.79 -6.25 5.94
N ALA A 239 -1.09 -5.69 7.13
CA ALA A 239 -0.47 -6.05 8.39
C ALA A 239 -0.68 -7.52 8.79
N MET A 240 -1.89 -8.03 8.61
CA MET A 240 -2.22 -9.43 8.89
C MET A 240 -1.51 -10.38 7.92
N ILE A 241 -1.46 -10.02 6.63
CA ILE A 241 -0.69 -10.77 5.62
C ILE A 241 0.78 -10.77 5.98
N HIS A 242 1.33 -9.61 6.34
CA HIS A 242 2.73 -9.46 6.76
C HIS A 242 3.05 -10.33 7.97
N ALA A 243 2.23 -10.25 9.04
CA ALA A 243 2.42 -11.05 10.25
C ALA A 243 2.42 -12.57 9.94
N ALA A 244 1.51 -13.02 9.06
CA ALA A 244 1.49 -14.41 8.63
C ALA A 244 2.77 -14.78 7.85
N GLN A 245 3.23 -13.92 6.94
CA GLN A 245 4.40 -14.21 6.09
C GLN A 245 5.71 -14.32 6.86
N ILE A 246 5.90 -13.51 7.91
CA ILE A 246 7.09 -13.57 8.77
C ILE A 246 6.88 -14.45 10.00
N SER A 247 5.69 -15.05 10.14
CA SER A 247 5.27 -15.85 11.31
C SER A 247 5.49 -15.12 12.65
N GLN A 248 5.23 -13.81 12.65
CA GLN A 248 5.45 -12.95 13.83
C GLN A 248 4.60 -11.69 13.75
N GLY A 249 4.02 -11.26 14.87
CA GLY A 249 3.49 -9.90 15.03
C GLY A 249 4.58 -8.98 15.55
N GLY A 250 5.12 -8.10 14.68
CA GLY A 250 6.28 -7.28 14.99
C GLY A 250 5.95 -5.81 15.23
N PRO A 251 6.26 -5.24 16.43
CA PRO A 251 5.99 -3.83 16.73
C PRO A 251 6.89 -2.87 15.94
N ASN A 252 7.98 -3.37 15.38
CA ASN A 252 8.93 -2.59 14.59
C ASN A 252 8.75 -2.75 13.08
N GLU A 253 7.77 -3.54 12.65
CA GLU A 253 7.47 -3.77 11.24
C GLU A 253 6.82 -2.55 10.56
N GLY A 254 6.90 -2.52 9.24
CA GLY A 254 6.29 -1.52 8.39
C GLY A 254 7.04 -0.20 8.14
N PRO A 255 8.27 0.08 8.66
CA PRO A 255 8.99 1.29 8.28
C PRO A 255 9.22 1.37 6.78
N GLY A 256 8.89 2.53 6.19
CA GLY A 256 9.05 2.76 4.75
C GLY A 256 7.87 2.28 3.88
N TYR A 257 6.88 1.57 4.45
CA TYR A 257 5.71 1.14 3.69
C TYR A 257 4.89 2.33 3.20
N GLU A 258 4.81 3.40 3.99
CA GLU A 258 4.20 4.68 3.60
C GLU A 258 4.88 5.28 2.37
N LEU A 259 6.22 5.31 2.34
CA LEU A 259 6.98 5.84 1.22
C LEU A 259 6.86 4.96 -0.02
N ASN A 260 6.90 3.64 0.14
CA ASN A 260 6.71 2.70 -0.95
C ASN A 260 5.31 2.81 -1.56
N ALA A 261 4.26 2.99 -0.73
CA ALA A 261 2.88 3.18 -1.21
C ALA A 261 2.73 4.50 -1.98
N VAL A 262 3.28 5.61 -1.46
CA VAL A 262 3.30 6.91 -2.17
C VAL A 262 4.07 6.77 -3.48
N ALA A 263 5.24 6.12 -3.47
CA ALA A 263 6.05 5.90 -4.67
C ALA A 263 5.30 5.08 -5.73
N ALA A 264 4.63 3.99 -5.33
CA ALA A 264 3.82 3.18 -6.24
C ALA A 264 2.71 4.01 -6.91
N CYS A 265 2.01 4.83 -6.12
CA CYS A 265 0.98 5.74 -6.63
C CYS A 265 1.57 6.79 -7.57
N ALA A 266 2.69 7.41 -7.19
CA ALA A 266 3.34 8.45 -7.99
C ALA A 266 3.88 7.88 -9.31
N ILE A 267 4.65 6.78 -9.28
CA ILE A 267 5.14 6.09 -10.50
C ILE A 267 3.94 5.67 -11.38
N GLY A 268 2.83 5.26 -10.77
CA GLY A 268 1.58 4.92 -11.43
C GLY A 268 0.81 6.12 -12.03
N GLY A 269 1.28 7.36 -11.84
CA GLY A 269 0.69 8.57 -12.41
C GLY A 269 -0.37 9.26 -11.55
N THR A 270 -0.49 8.89 -10.26
CA THR A 270 -1.35 9.61 -9.31
C THR A 270 -0.68 10.93 -8.89
N SER A 271 -1.40 12.04 -9.06
CA SER A 271 -0.91 13.38 -8.75
C SER A 271 -0.81 13.60 -7.23
N LEU A 272 0.35 14.04 -6.77
CA LEU A 272 0.54 14.45 -5.37
C LEU A 272 -0.19 15.77 -5.04
N ALA A 273 -0.55 16.57 -6.04
CA ALA A 273 -1.36 17.78 -5.87
C ALA A 273 -2.87 17.49 -5.82
N GLY A 274 -3.28 16.23 -5.98
CA GLY A 274 -4.69 15.81 -5.97
C GLY A 274 -5.37 15.81 -7.35
N GLY A 275 -6.61 15.38 -7.37
CA GLY A 275 -7.55 15.43 -8.49
C GLY A 275 -7.31 14.42 -9.62
N LYS A 276 -6.17 13.74 -9.65
CA LYS A 276 -5.80 12.80 -10.73
C LYS A 276 -5.14 11.56 -10.15
N GLY A 277 -5.50 10.40 -10.67
CA GLY A 277 -4.93 9.11 -10.27
C GLY A 277 -5.81 7.95 -10.70
N THR A 278 -5.26 6.74 -10.76
CA THR A 278 -6.02 5.52 -11.06
C THR A 278 -5.42 4.33 -10.33
N LEU A 279 -6.25 3.39 -9.90
CA LEU A 279 -5.76 2.15 -9.27
C LEU A 279 -5.03 1.23 -10.25
N ILE A 280 -5.35 1.29 -11.54
CA ILE A 280 -4.57 0.57 -12.56
C ILE A 280 -3.15 1.13 -12.63
N GLY A 281 -3.01 2.47 -12.61
CA GLY A 281 -1.71 3.11 -12.53
C GLY A 281 -0.96 2.69 -11.26
N THR A 282 -1.62 2.69 -10.10
CA THR A 282 -1.03 2.25 -8.84
C THR A 282 -0.54 0.79 -8.89
N LEU A 283 -1.32 -0.12 -9.51
CA LEU A 283 -0.88 -1.49 -9.75
C LEU A 283 0.41 -1.54 -10.57
N VAL A 284 0.47 -0.78 -11.67
CA VAL A 284 1.66 -0.70 -12.52
C VAL A 284 2.86 -0.18 -11.72
N GLY A 285 2.68 0.89 -10.93
CA GLY A 285 3.74 1.44 -10.08
C GLY A 285 4.23 0.46 -9.01
N ALA A 286 3.31 -0.26 -8.37
CA ALA A 286 3.65 -1.29 -7.40
C ALA A 286 4.43 -2.45 -8.02
N LEU A 287 4.04 -2.89 -9.23
CA LEU A 287 4.78 -3.90 -10.00
C LEU A 287 6.18 -3.43 -10.38
N ILE A 288 6.34 -2.17 -10.80
CA ILE A 288 7.65 -1.59 -11.12
C ILE A 288 8.59 -1.67 -9.90
N LEU A 289 8.12 -1.22 -8.73
CA LEU A 289 8.91 -1.27 -7.50
C LEU A 289 9.23 -2.70 -7.08
N GLY A 290 8.25 -3.60 -7.12
CA GLY A 290 8.46 -4.99 -6.74
C GLY A 290 9.41 -5.75 -7.69
N MET A 291 9.34 -5.49 -9.00
CA MET A 291 10.30 -6.03 -9.97
C MET A 291 11.70 -5.49 -9.73
N LEU A 292 11.83 -4.19 -9.44
CA LEU A 292 13.12 -3.59 -9.12
C LEU A 292 13.75 -4.27 -7.90
N ASP A 293 12.98 -4.41 -6.81
CA ASP A 293 13.45 -5.08 -5.59
C ASP A 293 13.90 -6.52 -5.87
N ASN A 294 13.10 -7.23 -6.65
CA ASN A 294 13.40 -8.60 -7.04
C ASN A 294 14.69 -8.70 -7.86
N VAL A 295 14.86 -7.84 -8.87
CA VAL A 295 16.07 -7.82 -9.72
C VAL A 295 17.30 -7.48 -8.88
N LEU A 296 17.23 -6.46 -8.04
CA LEU A 296 18.33 -6.08 -7.15
C LEU A 296 18.67 -7.21 -6.17
N GLY A 297 17.66 -7.90 -5.63
CA GLY A 297 17.83 -9.08 -4.78
C GLY A 297 18.47 -10.26 -5.51
N LEU A 298 18.00 -10.59 -6.74
CA LEU A 298 18.60 -11.64 -7.58
C LEU A 298 20.07 -11.37 -7.94
N LYS A 299 20.46 -10.09 -8.00
CA LYS A 299 21.85 -9.66 -8.23
C LYS A 299 22.67 -9.55 -6.95
N GLY A 300 22.10 -9.85 -5.78
CA GLY A 300 22.81 -9.78 -4.51
C GLY A 300 23.15 -8.34 -4.06
N VAL A 301 22.41 -7.34 -4.55
CA VAL A 301 22.60 -5.95 -4.13
C VAL A 301 22.20 -5.79 -2.67
N ASN A 302 23.07 -5.17 -1.87
CA ASN A 302 22.81 -4.92 -0.45
C ASN A 302 21.50 -4.14 -0.24
N SER A 303 20.70 -4.55 0.75
CA SER A 303 19.38 -3.94 1.03
C SER A 303 19.46 -2.44 1.29
N ASN A 304 20.53 -1.94 1.92
CA ASN A 304 20.71 -0.51 2.15
C ASN A 304 20.90 0.26 0.82
N LEU A 305 21.61 -0.34 -0.15
CA LEU A 305 21.78 0.26 -1.47
C LEU A 305 20.48 0.21 -2.28
N GLN A 306 19.64 -0.83 -2.06
CA GLN A 306 18.30 -0.87 -2.65
C GLN A 306 17.44 0.31 -2.21
N LEU A 307 17.53 0.74 -0.93
CA LEU A 307 16.84 1.95 -0.44
C LEU A 307 17.31 3.21 -1.15
N VAL A 308 18.61 3.35 -1.41
CA VAL A 308 19.17 4.49 -2.16
C VAL A 308 18.61 4.54 -3.59
N VAL A 309 18.61 3.40 -4.28
CA VAL A 309 18.06 3.28 -5.65
C VAL A 309 16.58 3.66 -5.67
N LYS A 310 15.78 3.16 -4.70
CA LYS A 310 14.36 3.53 -4.57
C LYS A 310 14.18 5.03 -4.35
N GLY A 311 14.98 5.64 -3.49
CA GLY A 311 14.93 7.08 -3.24
C GLY A 311 15.12 7.89 -4.52
N PHE A 312 16.12 7.57 -5.33
CA PHE A 312 16.32 8.20 -6.64
C PHE A 312 15.16 7.98 -7.61
N LEU A 313 14.61 6.76 -7.63
CA LEU A 313 13.44 6.44 -8.46
C LEU A 313 12.21 7.29 -8.10
N ILE A 314 11.96 7.49 -6.80
CA ILE A 314 10.86 8.34 -6.33
C ILE A 314 11.06 9.78 -6.81
N ILE A 315 12.28 10.33 -6.65
CA ILE A 315 12.60 11.69 -7.10
C ILE A 315 12.36 11.83 -8.61
N ILE A 316 12.85 10.87 -9.40
CA ILE A 316 12.67 10.89 -10.86
C ILE A 316 11.18 10.80 -11.22
N ALA A 317 10.42 9.91 -10.57
CA ALA A 317 8.99 9.76 -10.84
C ALA A 317 8.21 11.03 -10.53
N VAL A 318 8.48 11.68 -9.40
CA VAL A 318 7.85 12.94 -9.00
C VAL A 318 8.24 14.07 -9.95
N PHE A 319 9.52 14.17 -10.32
CA PHE A 319 10.02 15.17 -11.28
C PHE A 319 9.35 15.04 -12.66
N MET A 320 9.16 13.81 -13.13
CA MET A 320 8.48 13.56 -14.40
C MET A 320 6.99 13.92 -14.38
N GLN A 321 6.37 13.94 -13.18
CA GLN A 321 4.97 14.33 -12.99
C GLN A 321 4.81 15.82 -12.74
N ALA A 322 5.86 16.51 -12.27
CA ALA A 322 5.80 17.94 -12.06
C ALA A 322 5.42 18.60 -13.40
N ASP A 323 4.17 19.05 -13.50
CA ASP A 323 3.80 19.92 -14.62
C ASP A 323 4.74 21.12 -14.52
N LYS A 324 5.47 21.40 -15.60
CA LYS A 324 6.25 22.62 -15.69
C LYS A 324 5.28 23.75 -15.39
N VAL A 325 5.40 24.35 -14.23
CA VAL A 325 4.72 25.59 -13.90
C VAL A 325 5.15 26.55 -15.01
N LYS A 326 4.22 26.90 -15.89
CA LYS A 326 4.42 27.98 -16.82
C LYS A 326 4.31 29.24 -15.95
N ASP A 327 5.46 29.83 -15.67
CA ASP A 327 5.57 31.19 -15.19
C ASP A 327 4.85 32.16 -16.15
#